data_84d430139241566f56b7609deaedf60b
#
_entry.id   84d430139241566f56b7609deaedf60b
#
_cell.length_a   1.000
_cell.length_b   1.000
_cell.length_c   1.000
_cell.angle_alpha   90.00
_cell.angle_beta   90.00
_cell.angle_gamma   90.00
#
_symmetry.space_group_name_H-M   'P 1'
#
loop_
_entity.id
_entity.type
_entity.pdbx_description
1 polymer ?
#
loop_
_entity_poly.entity_id
_entity_poly.type
_entity_poly.pdbx_seq_one_letter_code
_entity_poly.pdbx_strand_id
1 'polypeptide(L)'
;MTDPLFDVTDRVVLVTGGSRGLGAAMCTALAQRGARVVVASRKLAACEELAARITAAGGQAHPLACHVGDWESLEGVVEAAVAVWGRLDGLVNNAGMSPVAPSLLETTETLFDKIVGVNLKGPTRLTALAATAMARTGGGSIVNVSSVASVRPTPLTTTYSAAKAGLNALTAATAMEYANVGVRVNGIVCGVFDTDATAGFVGDPELLASVVRPVALQRVGRPDEIVGAVLYLLSDASTYTTGSLMTVDGGRG
;
A
#
# COMPACT_ATOMS: atom_id res chain seq x y z
N MET A 1 -21.47 -3.31 17.66
CA MET A 1 -20.44 -4.35 17.91
C MET A 1 -19.73 -4.60 16.60
N THR A 2 -18.43 -4.47 16.56
CA THR A 2 -17.61 -4.85 15.39
C THR A 2 -17.55 -6.38 15.32
N ASP A 3 -17.66 -6.95 14.14
CA ASP A 3 -17.47 -8.38 13.92
C ASP A 3 -16.03 -8.76 14.34
N PRO A 4 -15.83 -9.70 15.26
CA PRO A 4 -14.51 -10.05 15.77
C PRO A 4 -13.55 -10.55 14.66
N LEU A 5 -14.06 -11.09 13.57
CA LEU A 5 -13.22 -11.51 12.43
C LEU A 5 -12.51 -10.34 11.76
N PHE A 6 -13.13 -9.15 11.73
CA PHE A 6 -12.57 -7.95 11.12
C PHE A 6 -11.98 -6.98 12.15
N ASP A 7 -11.79 -7.42 13.38
CA ASP A 7 -11.23 -6.60 14.45
C ASP A 7 -9.73 -6.35 14.21
N VAL A 8 -9.37 -5.07 14.23
CA VAL A 8 -7.99 -4.59 14.13
C VAL A 8 -7.60 -3.74 15.35
N THR A 9 -8.40 -3.78 16.40
CA THR A 9 -8.19 -3.04 17.65
C THR A 9 -6.79 -3.35 18.20
N ASP A 10 -6.07 -2.30 18.59
CA ASP A 10 -4.70 -2.33 19.12
C ASP A 10 -3.62 -2.89 18.16
N ARG A 11 -3.96 -3.30 16.94
CA ARG A 11 -2.95 -3.69 15.94
C ARG A 11 -2.14 -2.48 15.50
N VAL A 12 -0.83 -2.60 15.55
CA VAL A 12 0.10 -1.57 15.09
C VAL A 12 0.36 -1.76 13.60
N VAL A 13 -0.06 -0.79 12.79
CA VAL A 13 0.01 -0.88 11.32
C VAL A 13 0.83 0.26 10.75
N LEU A 14 1.92 -0.06 10.06
CA LEU A 14 2.72 0.89 9.28
C LEU A 14 2.15 1.02 7.86
N VAL A 15 1.78 2.24 7.45
CA VAL A 15 1.26 2.51 6.10
C VAL A 15 2.21 3.46 5.37
N THR A 16 2.89 2.96 4.34
CA THR A 16 3.75 3.80 3.50
C THR A 16 2.92 4.57 2.46
N GLY A 17 3.34 5.81 2.13
CA GLY A 17 2.51 6.71 1.33
C GLY A 17 1.20 7.08 2.04
N GLY A 18 1.19 7.02 3.39
CA GLY A 18 0.00 7.13 4.22
C GLY A 18 -0.61 8.53 4.29
N SER A 19 0.10 9.58 3.89
CA SER A 19 -0.34 10.97 4.13
C SER A 19 -1.43 11.49 3.18
N ARG A 20 -1.73 10.79 2.06
CA ARG A 20 -2.71 11.23 1.05
C ARG A 20 -3.31 10.06 0.26
N GLY A 21 -4.35 10.34 -0.55
CA GLY A 21 -4.99 9.37 -1.45
C GLY A 21 -5.43 8.09 -0.75
N LEU A 22 -5.17 6.94 -1.36
CA LEU A 22 -5.51 5.64 -0.79
C LEU A 22 -4.88 5.41 0.58
N GLY A 23 -3.60 5.83 0.76
CA GLY A 23 -2.91 5.69 2.04
C GLY A 23 -3.61 6.42 3.17
N ALA A 24 -4.05 7.66 2.94
CA ALA A 24 -4.78 8.43 3.95
C ALA A 24 -6.15 7.83 4.28
N ALA A 25 -6.87 7.32 3.26
CA ALA A 25 -8.13 6.61 3.47
C ALA A 25 -7.93 5.35 4.32
N MET A 26 -6.89 4.56 4.03
CA MET A 26 -6.54 3.37 4.81
C MET A 26 -6.15 3.74 6.25
N CYS A 27 -5.25 4.72 6.45
CA CYS A 27 -4.85 5.17 7.79
C CYS A 27 -6.05 5.62 8.63
N THR A 28 -6.91 6.46 8.06
CA THR A 28 -8.10 6.96 8.75
C THR A 28 -9.06 5.84 9.13
N ALA A 29 -9.35 4.95 8.19
CA ALA A 29 -10.30 3.86 8.40
C ALA A 29 -9.79 2.79 9.40
N LEU A 30 -8.50 2.50 9.41
CA LEU A 30 -7.86 1.61 10.38
C LEU A 30 -7.93 2.21 11.79
N ALA A 31 -7.55 3.49 11.93
CA ALA A 31 -7.59 4.18 13.22
C ALA A 31 -9.00 4.31 13.79
N GLN A 32 -10.01 4.59 12.94
CA GLN A 32 -11.43 4.58 13.34
C GLN A 32 -11.92 3.24 13.88
N ARG A 33 -11.23 2.15 13.55
CA ARG A 33 -11.51 0.78 14.03
C ARG A 33 -10.57 0.32 15.15
N GLY A 34 -9.91 1.27 15.80
CA GLY A 34 -9.08 1.03 16.98
C GLY A 34 -7.65 0.57 16.68
N ALA A 35 -7.22 0.51 15.41
CA ALA A 35 -5.81 0.25 15.11
C ALA A 35 -4.93 1.46 15.49
N ARG A 36 -3.68 1.17 15.84
CA ARG A 36 -2.61 2.16 16.05
C ARG A 36 -1.83 2.32 14.76
N VAL A 37 -1.91 3.49 14.13
CA VAL A 37 -1.42 3.65 12.76
C VAL A 37 -0.15 4.49 12.71
N VAL A 38 0.92 3.94 12.13
CA VAL A 38 2.10 4.73 11.76
C VAL A 38 1.89 5.26 10.34
N VAL A 39 1.67 6.57 10.24
CA VAL A 39 1.47 7.28 8.96
C VAL A 39 2.83 7.65 8.40
N ALA A 40 3.31 6.94 7.38
CA ALA A 40 4.64 7.15 6.83
C ALA A 40 4.63 7.73 5.42
N SER A 41 5.36 8.81 5.19
CA SER A 41 5.61 9.36 3.85
C SER A 41 6.86 10.26 3.83
N ARG A 42 7.29 10.68 2.63
CA ARG A 42 8.47 11.53 2.45
C ARG A 42 8.37 12.91 3.13
N LYS A 43 7.16 13.48 3.21
CA LYS A 43 6.92 14.79 3.82
C LYS A 43 6.36 14.58 5.21
N LEU A 44 7.20 14.74 6.23
CA LEU A 44 6.80 14.56 7.62
C LEU A 44 5.61 15.44 8.00
N ALA A 45 5.61 16.72 7.62
CA ALA A 45 4.52 17.65 7.91
C ALA A 45 3.14 17.15 7.43
N ALA A 46 3.08 16.48 6.25
CA ALA A 46 1.82 15.91 5.77
C ALA A 46 1.40 14.66 6.57
N CYS A 47 2.36 13.92 7.16
CA CYS A 47 2.05 12.83 8.08
C CYS A 47 1.54 13.37 9.42
N GLU A 48 2.16 14.45 9.93
CA GLU A 48 1.76 15.13 11.16
C GLU A 48 0.34 15.68 11.05
N GLU A 49 0.01 16.34 9.93
CA GLU A 49 -1.33 16.85 9.67
C GLU A 49 -2.39 15.75 9.70
N LEU A 50 -2.14 14.62 9.02
CA LEU A 50 -3.08 13.50 9.02
C LEU A 50 -3.17 12.85 10.40
N ALA A 51 -2.04 12.62 11.07
CA ALA A 51 -2.01 12.05 12.41
C ALA A 51 -2.78 12.89 13.41
N ALA A 52 -2.63 14.23 13.34
CA ALA A 52 -3.39 15.17 14.18
C ALA A 52 -4.91 15.08 13.92
N ARG A 53 -5.34 14.99 12.66
CA ARG A 53 -6.76 14.80 12.31
C ARG A 53 -7.31 13.46 12.84
N ILE A 54 -6.55 12.37 12.70
CA ILE A 54 -6.94 11.06 13.24
C ILE A 54 -7.08 11.13 14.77
N THR A 55 -6.11 11.74 15.45
CA THR A 55 -6.11 11.85 16.91
C THR A 55 -7.25 12.75 17.40
N ALA A 56 -7.53 13.85 16.73
CA ALA A 56 -8.67 14.72 17.04
C ALA A 56 -10.03 14.00 16.87
N ALA A 57 -10.10 12.98 15.99
CA ALA A 57 -11.27 12.12 15.83
C ALA A 57 -11.31 10.92 16.80
N GLY A 58 -10.40 10.85 17.78
CA GLY A 58 -10.34 9.80 18.80
C GLY A 58 -9.55 8.55 18.42
N GLY A 59 -8.88 8.55 17.26
CA GLY A 59 -7.99 7.45 16.84
C GLY A 59 -6.57 7.59 17.36
N GLN A 60 -5.73 6.58 17.10
CA GLN A 60 -4.31 6.60 17.45
C GLN A 60 -3.45 6.62 16.17
N ALA A 61 -2.63 7.65 16.00
CA ALA A 61 -1.75 7.76 14.85
C ALA A 61 -0.41 8.40 15.24
N HIS A 62 0.67 7.93 14.60
CA HIS A 62 2.02 8.48 14.76
C HIS A 62 2.60 8.82 13.39
N PRO A 63 3.10 10.06 13.17
CA PRO A 63 3.70 10.47 11.91
C PRO A 63 5.16 9.99 11.83
N LEU A 64 5.59 9.54 10.64
CA LEU A 64 6.95 9.09 10.41
C LEU A 64 7.44 9.53 9.02
N ALA A 65 8.65 10.11 8.94
CA ALA A 65 9.29 10.37 7.66
C ALA A 65 9.81 9.06 7.06
N CYS A 66 9.47 8.78 5.79
CA CYS A 66 9.91 7.58 5.09
C CYS A 66 10.03 7.85 3.59
N HIS A 67 11.23 7.67 3.04
CA HIS A 67 11.46 7.61 1.61
C HIS A 67 11.68 6.16 1.20
N VAL A 68 10.66 5.47 0.69
CA VAL A 68 10.73 4.03 0.39
C VAL A 68 11.77 3.64 -0.66
N GLY A 69 12.26 4.59 -1.47
CA GLY A 69 13.36 4.37 -2.42
C GLY A 69 14.75 4.46 -1.81
N ASP A 70 14.87 4.84 -0.54
CA ASP A 70 16.15 4.95 0.17
C ASP A 70 16.35 3.67 1.03
N TRP A 71 17.02 2.69 0.44
CA TRP A 71 17.20 1.35 1.01
C TRP A 71 17.83 1.35 2.41
N GLU A 72 18.84 2.17 2.61
CA GLU A 72 19.61 2.20 3.85
C GLU A 72 18.80 2.78 5.02
N SER A 73 17.92 3.72 4.76
CA SER A 73 17.08 4.35 5.79
C SER A 73 15.94 3.45 6.28
N LEU A 74 15.54 2.42 5.52
CA LEU A 74 14.33 1.65 5.81
C LEU A 74 14.40 0.81 7.08
N GLU A 75 15.59 0.40 7.51
CA GLU A 75 15.77 -0.31 8.78
C GLU A 75 15.37 0.58 9.95
N GLY A 76 15.90 1.81 10.00
CA GLY A 76 15.51 2.79 11.01
C GLY A 76 14.03 3.17 10.97
N VAL A 77 13.39 3.13 9.78
CA VAL A 77 11.94 3.36 9.66
C VAL A 77 11.15 2.25 10.37
N VAL A 78 11.50 0.99 10.18
CA VAL A 78 10.80 -0.13 10.84
C VAL A 78 11.09 -0.13 12.34
N GLU A 79 12.32 0.12 12.76
CA GLU A 79 12.69 0.24 14.18
C GLU A 79 11.91 1.37 14.87
N ALA A 80 11.82 2.54 14.24
CA ALA A 80 11.04 3.67 14.75
C ALA A 80 9.54 3.32 14.84
N ALA A 81 8.98 2.65 13.84
CA ALA A 81 7.59 2.23 13.86
C ALA A 81 7.29 1.24 15.01
N VAL A 82 8.20 0.29 15.26
CA VAL A 82 8.10 -0.65 16.39
C VAL A 82 8.24 0.07 17.72
N ALA A 83 9.15 1.03 17.83
CA ALA A 83 9.45 1.73 19.08
C ALA A 83 8.25 2.53 19.62
N VAL A 84 7.32 2.97 18.76
CA VAL A 84 6.15 3.77 19.19
C VAL A 84 5.24 2.99 20.15
N TRP A 85 4.96 1.70 19.86
CA TRP A 85 4.05 0.88 20.66
C TRP A 85 4.61 -0.51 20.99
N GLY A 86 5.91 -0.75 20.77
CA GLY A 86 6.62 -1.97 21.17
C GLY A 86 6.38 -3.18 20.27
N ARG A 87 5.62 -3.04 19.17
CA ARG A 87 5.29 -4.11 18.23
C ARG A 87 4.95 -3.59 16.84
N LEU A 88 4.91 -4.49 15.87
CA LEU A 88 4.37 -4.24 14.54
C LEU A 88 3.52 -5.45 14.14
N ASP A 89 2.25 -5.23 13.77
CA ASP A 89 1.29 -6.28 13.40
C ASP A 89 0.91 -6.25 11.93
N GLY A 90 1.03 -5.07 11.31
CA GLY A 90 0.69 -4.85 9.92
C GLY A 90 1.66 -3.93 9.19
N LEU A 91 1.90 -4.23 7.92
CA LEU A 91 2.58 -3.34 6.97
C LEU A 91 1.72 -3.20 5.72
N VAL A 92 1.47 -1.95 5.31
CA VAL A 92 0.86 -1.66 4.00
C VAL A 92 1.89 -0.95 3.12
N ASN A 93 2.46 -1.67 2.17
CA ASN A 93 3.33 -1.12 1.13
C ASN A 93 2.46 -0.43 0.07
N ASN A 94 2.01 0.79 0.38
CA ASN A 94 1.15 1.59 -0.49
C ASN A 94 1.90 2.68 -1.25
N ALA A 95 3.05 3.14 -0.77
CA ALA A 95 3.84 4.14 -1.49
C ALA A 95 4.15 3.69 -2.92
N GLY A 96 3.87 4.55 -3.89
CA GLY A 96 4.08 4.25 -5.29
C GLY A 96 4.17 5.51 -6.14
N MET A 97 4.66 5.37 -7.35
CA MET A 97 4.68 6.41 -8.38
C MET A 97 4.57 5.79 -9.76
N SER A 98 3.83 6.45 -10.64
CA SER A 98 3.64 6.02 -12.03
C SER A 98 3.84 7.20 -13.00
N PRO A 99 5.05 7.71 -13.12
CA PRO A 99 5.33 8.72 -14.14
C PRO A 99 5.15 8.12 -15.54
N VAL A 100 4.64 8.93 -16.43
CA VAL A 100 4.47 8.57 -17.84
C VAL A 100 5.78 8.90 -18.58
N ALA A 101 6.26 7.98 -19.41
CA ALA A 101 7.32 8.24 -20.39
C ALA A 101 6.72 8.17 -21.81
N PRO A 102 7.12 9.04 -22.75
CA PRO A 102 6.59 9.04 -24.11
C PRO A 102 6.81 7.71 -24.84
N SER A 103 7.96 7.06 -24.57
CA SER A 103 8.29 5.74 -25.09
C SER A 103 9.26 5.02 -24.15
N LEU A 104 9.46 3.71 -24.37
CA LEU A 104 10.47 2.95 -23.62
C LEU A 104 11.89 3.44 -23.94
N LEU A 105 12.16 3.88 -25.19
CA LEU A 105 13.45 4.43 -25.60
C LEU A 105 13.79 5.73 -24.86
N GLU A 106 12.79 6.53 -24.53
CA GLU A 106 12.95 7.81 -23.81
C GLU A 106 12.93 7.65 -22.28
N THR A 107 12.75 6.43 -21.79
CA THR A 107 12.86 6.15 -20.36
C THR A 107 14.33 6.20 -19.96
N THR A 108 14.74 7.25 -19.27
CA THR A 108 16.11 7.38 -18.77
C THR A 108 16.41 6.37 -17.66
N GLU A 109 17.69 5.98 -17.48
CA GLU A 109 18.13 5.13 -16.37
C GLU A 109 17.68 5.69 -15.01
N THR A 110 17.87 7.00 -14.80
CA THR A 110 17.42 7.68 -13.57
C THR A 110 15.91 7.52 -13.32
N LEU A 111 15.09 7.62 -14.37
CA LEU A 111 13.64 7.43 -14.24
C LEU A 111 13.31 5.96 -13.96
N PHE A 112 13.96 5.04 -14.67
CA PHE A 112 13.83 3.60 -14.46
C PHE A 112 14.15 3.22 -13.01
N ASP A 113 15.32 3.62 -12.51
CA ASP A 113 15.78 3.32 -11.14
C ASP A 113 14.85 3.90 -10.09
N LYS A 114 14.36 5.12 -10.31
CA LYS A 114 13.40 5.75 -9.40
C LYS A 114 12.08 4.99 -9.36
N ILE A 115 11.56 4.55 -10.50
CA ILE A 115 10.32 3.76 -10.56
C ILE A 115 10.50 2.41 -9.86
N VAL A 116 11.55 1.68 -10.19
CA VAL A 116 11.87 0.37 -9.57
C VAL A 116 12.19 0.54 -8.09
N GLY A 117 12.95 1.57 -7.73
CA GLY A 117 13.30 1.90 -6.36
C GLY A 117 12.08 2.04 -5.45
N VAL A 118 11.09 2.82 -5.91
CA VAL A 118 9.88 3.09 -5.11
C VAL A 118 8.86 1.96 -5.16
N ASN A 119 8.63 1.34 -6.33
CA ASN A 119 7.52 0.40 -6.52
C ASN A 119 7.89 -1.07 -6.28
N LEU A 120 9.17 -1.42 -6.24
CA LEU A 120 9.64 -2.80 -6.04
C LEU A 120 10.73 -2.91 -4.96
N LYS A 121 11.86 -2.22 -5.14
CA LYS A 121 13.03 -2.35 -4.23
C LYS A 121 12.68 -1.97 -2.79
N GLY A 122 12.01 -0.83 -2.58
CA GLY A 122 11.56 -0.38 -1.25
C GLY A 122 10.59 -1.35 -0.58
N PRO A 123 9.48 -1.74 -1.23
CA PRO A 123 8.58 -2.78 -0.71
C PRO A 123 9.29 -4.10 -0.39
N THR A 124 10.30 -4.52 -1.18
CA THR A 124 11.10 -5.72 -0.90
C THR A 124 11.81 -5.59 0.45
N ARG A 125 12.52 -4.50 0.66
CA ARG A 125 13.27 -4.26 1.90
C ARG A 125 12.33 -4.14 3.11
N LEU A 126 11.27 -3.35 2.98
CA LEU A 126 10.28 -3.18 4.05
C LEU A 126 9.58 -4.49 4.41
N THR A 127 9.25 -5.33 3.43
CA THR A 127 8.66 -6.66 3.67
C THR A 127 9.59 -7.52 4.53
N ALA A 128 10.88 -7.60 4.19
CA ALA A 128 11.86 -8.38 4.93
C ALA A 128 12.04 -7.88 6.37
N LEU A 129 12.22 -6.56 6.55
CA LEU A 129 12.40 -5.94 7.85
C LEU A 129 11.16 -6.08 8.73
N ALA A 130 9.98 -5.79 8.18
CA ALA A 130 8.72 -5.88 8.91
C ALA A 130 8.39 -7.33 9.29
N ALA A 131 8.57 -8.29 8.37
CA ALA A 131 8.35 -9.71 8.67
C ALA A 131 9.27 -10.19 9.81
N THR A 132 10.53 -9.76 9.81
CA THR A 132 11.49 -10.06 10.89
C THR A 132 11.04 -9.46 12.23
N ALA A 133 10.50 -8.23 12.22
CA ALA A 133 9.98 -7.59 13.43
C ALA A 133 8.71 -8.29 13.93
N MET A 134 7.78 -8.60 13.03
CA MET A 134 6.51 -9.29 13.32
C MET A 134 6.73 -10.70 13.90
N ALA A 135 7.71 -11.44 13.38
CA ALA A 135 8.07 -12.79 13.87
C ALA A 135 8.41 -12.80 15.37
N ARG A 136 8.96 -11.71 15.91
CA ARG A 136 9.33 -11.58 17.32
C ARG A 136 8.11 -11.42 18.25
N THR A 137 6.96 -11.04 17.70
CA THR A 137 5.72 -10.76 18.44
C THR A 137 4.57 -11.68 18.08
N GLY A 138 4.86 -12.81 17.41
CA GLY A 138 3.88 -13.85 17.12
C GLY A 138 3.28 -13.81 15.72
N GLY A 139 3.87 -13.03 14.81
CA GLY A 139 3.44 -12.95 13.41
C GLY A 139 2.78 -11.62 13.04
N GLY A 140 2.17 -11.56 11.85
CA GLY A 140 1.55 -10.34 11.35
C GLY A 140 1.01 -10.48 9.93
N SER A 141 0.66 -9.34 9.33
CA SER A 141 0.14 -9.31 7.95
C SER A 141 0.75 -8.17 7.14
N ILE A 142 1.22 -8.50 5.94
CA ILE A 142 1.79 -7.55 4.98
C ILE A 142 0.86 -7.45 3.76
N VAL A 143 0.52 -6.23 3.38
CA VAL A 143 -0.32 -5.93 2.21
C VAL A 143 0.47 -5.10 1.22
N ASN A 144 0.71 -5.65 0.03
CA ASN A 144 1.37 -4.97 -1.07
C ASN A 144 0.34 -4.36 -2.01
N VAL A 145 0.29 -3.02 -2.11
CA VAL A 145 -0.61 -2.33 -3.03
C VAL A 145 0.00 -2.35 -4.43
N SER A 146 -0.52 -3.26 -5.26
CA SER A 146 -0.17 -3.44 -6.66
C SER A 146 -1.11 -2.63 -7.56
N SER A 147 -1.18 -2.95 -8.84
CA SER A 147 -1.96 -2.22 -9.84
C SER A 147 -2.46 -3.16 -10.91
N VAL A 148 -3.58 -2.82 -11.54
CA VAL A 148 -4.04 -3.47 -12.78
C VAL A 148 -2.98 -3.42 -13.88
N ALA A 149 -2.09 -2.44 -13.87
CA ALA A 149 -0.94 -2.36 -14.78
C ALA A 149 0.04 -3.54 -14.62
N SER A 150 0.04 -4.25 -13.49
CA SER A 150 0.85 -5.45 -13.27
C SER A 150 0.38 -6.67 -14.06
N VAL A 151 -0.90 -6.70 -14.43
CA VAL A 151 -1.55 -7.80 -15.15
C VAL A 151 -2.09 -7.39 -16.52
N ARG A 152 -2.33 -6.10 -16.70
CA ARG A 152 -2.77 -5.47 -17.97
C ARG A 152 -1.91 -4.23 -18.25
N PRO A 153 -0.65 -4.42 -18.69
CA PRO A 153 0.29 -3.31 -18.91
C PRO A 153 -0.14 -2.43 -20.09
N THR A 154 0.23 -1.17 -20.00
CA THR A 154 0.04 -0.18 -21.10
C THR A 154 1.38 0.41 -21.52
N PRO A 155 1.55 0.83 -22.80
CA PRO A 155 2.82 1.32 -23.32
C PRO A 155 3.42 2.48 -22.52
N LEU A 156 2.62 3.44 -22.09
CA LEU A 156 3.10 4.65 -21.39
C LEU A 156 3.61 4.38 -19.95
N THR A 157 3.35 3.21 -19.41
CA THR A 157 3.69 2.83 -18.03
C THR A 157 4.52 1.54 -17.95
N THR A 158 5.30 1.23 -18.98
CA THR A 158 6.03 -0.05 -19.12
C THR A 158 6.88 -0.39 -17.89
N THR A 159 7.75 0.51 -17.45
CA THR A 159 8.62 0.29 -16.28
C THR A 159 7.81 0.14 -14.98
N TYR A 160 6.77 0.95 -14.81
CA TYR A 160 5.86 0.84 -13.66
C TYR A 160 5.13 -0.51 -13.65
N SER A 161 4.63 -0.94 -14.81
CA SER A 161 3.95 -2.24 -14.98
C SER A 161 4.88 -3.40 -14.62
N ALA A 162 6.12 -3.36 -15.11
CA ALA A 162 7.16 -4.35 -14.78
C ALA A 162 7.47 -4.38 -13.27
N ALA A 163 7.62 -3.21 -12.63
CA ALA A 163 7.86 -3.12 -11.20
C ALA A 163 6.68 -3.67 -10.38
N LYS A 164 5.43 -3.38 -10.77
CA LYS A 164 4.23 -3.90 -10.10
C LYS A 164 4.00 -5.39 -10.36
N ALA A 165 4.37 -5.92 -11.53
CA ALA A 165 4.39 -7.36 -11.79
C ALA A 165 5.45 -8.06 -10.92
N GLY A 166 6.63 -7.46 -10.77
CA GLY A 166 7.65 -7.91 -9.82
C GLY A 166 7.16 -7.92 -8.37
N LEU A 167 6.37 -6.91 -7.97
CA LEU A 167 5.74 -6.85 -6.64
C LEU A 167 4.73 -7.98 -6.42
N ASN A 168 3.99 -8.40 -7.46
CA ASN A 168 3.10 -9.56 -7.38
C ASN A 168 3.88 -10.85 -7.16
N ALA A 169 4.98 -11.05 -7.89
CA ALA A 169 5.87 -12.20 -7.71
C ALA A 169 6.52 -12.20 -6.32
N LEU A 170 7.00 -11.03 -5.85
CA LEU A 170 7.51 -10.84 -4.49
C LEU A 170 6.48 -11.24 -3.45
N THR A 171 5.22 -10.84 -3.61
CA THR A 171 4.12 -11.18 -2.70
C THR A 171 3.97 -12.69 -2.55
N ALA A 172 3.95 -13.44 -3.65
CA ALA A 172 3.83 -14.89 -3.62
C ALA A 172 5.06 -15.58 -2.98
N ALA A 173 6.27 -15.14 -3.34
CA ALA A 173 7.51 -15.72 -2.82
C ALA A 173 7.66 -15.47 -1.31
N THR A 174 7.45 -14.23 -0.85
CA THR A 174 7.59 -13.87 0.58
C THR A 174 6.46 -14.45 1.44
N ALA A 175 5.28 -14.69 0.88
CA ALA A 175 4.23 -15.43 1.57
C ALA A 175 4.67 -16.85 1.95
N MET A 176 5.42 -17.53 1.08
CA MET A 176 5.98 -18.86 1.37
C MET A 176 7.15 -18.78 2.36
N GLU A 177 8.01 -17.77 2.20
CA GLU A 177 9.21 -17.57 3.02
C GLU A 177 8.88 -17.32 4.49
N TYR A 178 7.87 -16.49 4.76
CA TYR A 178 7.53 -16.05 6.13
C TYR A 178 6.35 -16.78 6.78
N ALA A 179 5.73 -17.74 6.11
CA ALA A 179 4.58 -18.48 6.65
C ALA A 179 4.92 -19.21 7.96
N ASN A 180 6.11 -19.79 8.04
CA ASN A 180 6.57 -20.56 9.20
C ASN A 180 6.81 -19.71 10.47
N VAL A 181 6.89 -18.39 10.33
CA VAL A 181 6.99 -17.43 11.44
C VAL A 181 5.69 -16.65 11.67
N GLY A 182 4.58 -17.12 11.11
CA GLY A 182 3.24 -16.57 11.33
C GLY A 182 2.96 -15.27 10.59
N VAL A 183 3.75 -14.92 9.56
CA VAL A 183 3.52 -13.71 8.77
C VAL A 183 2.84 -14.06 7.46
N ARG A 184 1.69 -13.44 7.20
CA ARG A 184 0.97 -13.53 5.93
C ARG A 184 1.37 -12.37 5.02
N VAL A 185 1.53 -12.62 3.73
CA VAL A 185 1.83 -11.59 2.73
C VAL A 185 0.85 -11.72 1.57
N ASN A 186 0.10 -10.64 1.30
CA ASN A 186 -0.90 -10.61 0.23
C ASN A 186 -0.79 -9.32 -0.58
N GLY A 187 -1.33 -9.32 -1.78
CA GLY A 187 -1.38 -8.15 -2.65
C GLY A 187 -2.81 -7.68 -2.93
N ILE A 188 -2.96 -6.37 -3.19
CA ILE A 188 -4.18 -5.80 -3.74
C ILE A 188 -3.86 -5.24 -5.12
N VAL A 189 -4.48 -5.79 -6.16
CA VAL A 189 -4.38 -5.29 -7.54
C VAL A 189 -5.43 -4.20 -7.73
N CYS A 190 -5.00 -2.93 -7.60
CA CYS A 190 -5.87 -1.77 -7.65
C CYS A 190 -6.16 -1.34 -9.08
N GLY A 191 -7.42 -1.01 -9.35
CA GLY A 191 -7.84 -0.22 -10.50
C GLY A 191 -7.46 1.26 -10.37
N VAL A 192 -8.15 2.10 -11.12
CA VAL A 192 -8.01 3.56 -11.00
C VAL A 192 -8.96 4.07 -9.93
N PHE A 193 -8.40 4.79 -8.96
CA PHE A 193 -9.12 5.46 -7.88
C PHE A 193 -8.96 6.97 -8.01
N ASP A 194 -9.98 7.71 -7.59
CA ASP A 194 -9.95 9.17 -7.53
C ASP A 194 -9.02 9.64 -6.42
N THR A 195 -7.83 10.09 -6.78
CA THR A 195 -6.78 10.55 -5.89
C THR A 195 -6.00 11.69 -6.54
N ASP A 196 -5.19 12.43 -5.78
CA ASP A 196 -4.28 13.44 -6.33
C ASP A 196 -3.38 12.87 -7.44
N ALA A 197 -3.01 11.60 -7.35
CA ALA A 197 -2.15 10.94 -8.36
C ALA A 197 -2.88 10.73 -9.70
N THR A 198 -4.19 10.69 -9.71
CA THR A 198 -5.04 10.49 -10.88
C THR A 198 -5.81 11.75 -11.28
N ALA A 199 -5.66 12.86 -10.56
CA ALA A 199 -6.37 14.11 -10.80
C ALA A 199 -6.22 14.62 -12.26
N GLY A 200 -5.06 14.40 -12.88
CA GLY A 200 -4.84 14.73 -14.28
C GLY A 200 -5.72 13.95 -15.27
N PHE A 201 -6.16 12.74 -14.92
CA PHE A 201 -7.08 11.96 -15.73
C PHE A 201 -8.54 12.30 -15.40
N VAL A 202 -8.84 12.49 -14.12
CA VAL A 202 -10.20 12.77 -13.63
C VAL A 202 -10.67 14.16 -14.04
N GLY A 203 -9.76 15.12 -14.16
CA GLY A 203 -10.03 16.49 -14.59
C GLY A 203 -10.25 16.68 -16.10
N ASP A 204 -9.92 15.67 -16.92
CA ASP A 204 -10.09 15.70 -18.37
C ASP A 204 -11.17 14.68 -18.80
N PRO A 205 -12.32 15.11 -19.37
CA PRO A 205 -13.42 14.22 -19.70
C PRO A 205 -13.06 13.12 -20.73
N GLU A 206 -12.19 13.41 -21.69
CA GLU A 206 -11.78 12.42 -22.71
C GLU A 206 -10.85 11.35 -22.12
N LEU A 207 -9.88 11.80 -21.32
CA LEU A 207 -8.99 10.89 -20.61
C LEU A 207 -9.77 10.05 -19.58
N LEU A 208 -10.68 10.66 -18.83
CA LEU A 208 -11.55 9.95 -17.90
C LEU A 208 -12.39 8.88 -18.62
N ALA A 209 -13.02 9.23 -19.75
CA ALA A 209 -13.80 8.28 -20.54
C ALA A 209 -12.95 7.09 -21.04
N SER A 210 -11.68 7.34 -21.44
CA SER A 210 -10.78 6.30 -21.88
C SER A 210 -10.39 5.33 -20.74
N VAL A 211 -10.24 5.86 -19.53
CA VAL A 211 -9.91 5.10 -18.32
C VAL A 211 -11.10 4.29 -17.83
N VAL A 212 -12.31 4.84 -17.91
CA VAL A 212 -13.56 4.24 -17.40
C VAL A 212 -14.16 3.22 -18.37
N ARG A 213 -14.00 3.42 -19.69
CA ARG A 213 -14.56 2.51 -20.71
C ARG A 213 -14.32 1.02 -20.46
N PRO A 214 -13.10 0.56 -20.06
CA PRO A 214 -12.84 -0.86 -19.80
C PRO A 214 -13.30 -1.31 -18.41
N VAL A 215 -13.95 -0.46 -17.60
CA VAL A 215 -14.38 -0.77 -16.23
C VAL A 215 -15.87 -1.14 -16.24
N ALA A 216 -16.22 -2.34 -15.77
CA ALA A 216 -17.62 -2.81 -15.76
C ALA A 216 -18.54 -1.88 -14.94
N LEU A 217 -18.07 -1.34 -13.82
CA LEU A 217 -18.83 -0.38 -13.01
C LEU A 217 -18.88 1.04 -13.60
N GLN A 218 -18.27 1.28 -14.77
CA GLN A 218 -18.31 2.55 -15.52
C GLN A 218 -17.94 3.80 -14.70
N ARG A 219 -17.03 3.67 -13.74
CA ARG A 219 -16.52 4.78 -12.93
C ARG A 219 -15.12 4.47 -12.37
N VAL A 220 -14.43 5.47 -11.89
CA VAL A 220 -13.26 5.32 -11.01
C VAL A 220 -13.71 4.93 -9.60
N GLY A 221 -12.86 4.25 -8.86
CA GLY A 221 -13.09 3.92 -7.45
C GLY A 221 -12.91 5.15 -6.56
N ARG A 222 -13.67 5.24 -5.49
CA ARG A 222 -13.40 6.21 -4.40
C ARG A 222 -12.34 5.64 -3.46
N PRO A 223 -11.48 6.48 -2.86
CA PRO A 223 -10.40 6.02 -1.95
C PRO A 223 -10.88 5.14 -0.78
N ASP A 224 -12.11 5.35 -0.29
CA ASP A 224 -12.69 4.55 0.78
C ASP A 224 -13.06 3.11 0.36
N GLU A 225 -13.25 2.86 -0.95
CA GLU A 225 -13.62 1.53 -1.46
C GLU A 225 -12.49 0.50 -1.42
N ILE A 226 -11.22 0.92 -1.20
CA ILE A 226 -10.09 0.00 -0.96
C ILE A 226 -10.06 -0.56 0.46
N VAL A 227 -10.70 0.14 1.41
CA VAL A 227 -10.58 -0.11 2.84
C VAL A 227 -11.04 -1.52 3.23
N GLY A 228 -12.13 -2.02 2.62
CA GLY A 228 -12.65 -3.35 2.92
C GLY A 228 -11.64 -4.46 2.64
N ALA A 229 -10.91 -4.36 1.52
CA ALA A 229 -9.87 -5.33 1.16
C ALA A 229 -8.68 -5.28 2.14
N VAL A 230 -8.26 -4.07 2.53
CA VAL A 230 -7.16 -3.89 3.49
C VAL A 230 -7.54 -4.42 4.87
N LEU A 231 -8.76 -4.14 5.35
CA LEU A 231 -9.26 -4.67 6.63
C LEU A 231 -9.31 -6.19 6.61
N TYR A 232 -9.85 -6.80 5.56
CA TYR A 232 -9.86 -8.25 5.40
C TYR A 232 -8.44 -8.83 5.53
N LEU A 233 -7.49 -8.29 4.77
CA LEU A 233 -6.13 -8.82 4.74
C LEU A 233 -5.34 -8.57 6.03
N LEU A 234 -5.62 -7.49 6.77
CA LEU A 234 -4.96 -7.18 8.03
C LEU A 234 -5.61 -7.84 9.26
N SER A 235 -6.85 -8.33 9.16
CA SER A 235 -7.62 -8.91 10.27
C SER A 235 -7.54 -10.44 10.31
N ASP A 236 -8.19 -11.03 11.31
CA ASP A 236 -8.29 -12.49 11.47
C ASP A 236 -9.27 -13.14 10.49
N ALA A 237 -10.06 -12.34 9.75
CA ALA A 237 -10.88 -12.83 8.64
C ALA A 237 -10.04 -13.49 7.53
N SER A 238 -8.73 -13.21 7.46
CA SER A 238 -7.83 -13.73 6.44
C SER A 238 -6.71 -14.65 6.98
N THR A 239 -6.91 -15.33 8.12
CA THR A 239 -5.90 -16.20 8.73
C THR A 239 -5.43 -17.35 7.84
N TYR A 240 -6.25 -17.78 6.85
CA TYR A 240 -5.88 -18.80 5.86
C TYR A 240 -5.62 -18.23 4.48
N THR A 241 -5.35 -16.90 4.40
CA THR A 241 -5.07 -16.19 3.13
C THR A 241 -3.65 -15.64 3.15
N THR A 242 -2.76 -16.25 2.36
CA THR A 242 -1.40 -15.76 2.11
C THR A 242 -0.98 -16.06 0.67
N GLY A 243 -0.15 -15.22 0.06
CA GLY A 243 0.27 -15.32 -1.34
C GLY A 243 -0.81 -14.91 -2.35
N SER A 244 -1.96 -14.42 -1.90
CA SER A 244 -3.08 -14.08 -2.76
C SER A 244 -2.97 -12.66 -3.32
N LEU A 245 -3.51 -12.48 -4.53
CA LEU A 245 -3.69 -11.19 -5.17
C LEU A 245 -5.19 -10.90 -5.28
N MET A 246 -5.69 -9.98 -4.45
CA MET A 246 -7.08 -9.54 -4.47
C MET A 246 -7.25 -8.38 -5.43
N THR A 247 -8.12 -8.52 -6.43
CA THR A 247 -8.41 -7.44 -7.39
C THR A 247 -9.52 -6.54 -6.88
N VAL A 248 -9.27 -5.21 -6.89
CA VAL A 248 -10.22 -4.15 -6.53
C VAL A 248 -10.14 -3.08 -7.62
N ASP A 249 -10.87 -3.27 -8.72
CA ASP A 249 -10.72 -2.47 -9.95
C ASP A 249 -12.03 -2.13 -10.65
N GLY A 250 -13.17 -2.43 -10.05
CA GLY A 250 -14.49 -2.21 -10.64
C GLY A 250 -14.80 -3.14 -11.82
N GLY A 251 -14.11 -4.27 -11.95
CA GLY A 251 -14.28 -5.22 -13.04
C GLY A 251 -13.63 -4.71 -14.33
N ARG A 252 -12.39 -4.31 -14.27
CA ARG A 252 -11.64 -3.90 -15.46
C ARG A 252 -11.29 -5.12 -16.31
N GLY A 253 -11.95 -5.23 -17.47
CA GLY A 253 -11.76 -6.26 -18.48
C GLY A 253 -10.46 -6.13 -19.27
#